data_7a4fe75b81370f336430d610b2dde762
#
_entry.id   7a4fe75b81370f336430d610b2dde762
#
_cell.length_a   1.000
_cell.length_b   1.000
_cell.length_c   1.000
_cell.angle_alpha   90.00
_cell.angle_beta   90.00
_cell.angle_gamma   90.00
#
_symmetry.space_group_name_H-M   'P 1'
#
loop_
_entity.id
_entity.type
_entity.pdbx_description
1 polymer ?
#
loop_
_entity_poly.entity_id
_entity_poly.type
_entity_poly.pdbx_seq_one_letter_code
_entity_poly.pdbx_strand_id
1 'polypeptide(L)'
;AHHVQFHPQWRVVRRAAGAAGATGATGATGATGATGPAGVTGATGPTGVAGATGATGATGATGITGATGATGATGPTGPNITATSAFAANTSGTALTVLVGGTLVPLPDGQLLSPDITVNGANTVFTVTNAGRYQISYNVNTTASLASGTRLLINGAANTASTVAPAVSLSHFSNEILLNLNAGDTVSLQMFGIASVATLLPGSAGAALSITRLS
;
A
#
# COMPACT_ATOMS: atom_id res chain seq x y z
N ALA A 1 -30.93 -16.16 40.89
CA ALA A 1 -30.17 -16.51 39.72
C ALA A 1 -29.94 -15.25 38.90
N HIS A 2 -28.72 -14.65 38.98
CA HIS A 2 -28.34 -13.51 38.15
C HIS A 2 -27.77 -14.01 36.81
N HIS A 3 -28.44 -13.67 35.76
CA HIS A 3 -28.00 -13.96 34.40
C HIS A 3 -27.05 -12.84 33.95
N VAL A 4 -25.77 -13.12 33.84
CA VAL A 4 -24.76 -12.19 33.32
C VAL A 4 -24.73 -12.35 31.81
N GLN A 5 -25.25 -11.36 31.07
CA GLN A 5 -25.10 -11.28 29.62
C GLN A 5 -23.72 -10.72 29.29
N PHE A 6 -22.88 -11.54 28.69
CA PHE A 6 -21.63 -11.07 28.07
C PHE A 6 -21.94 -10.49 26.67
N HIS A 7 -21.81 -9.18 26.53
CA HIS A 7 -21.78 -8.54 25.20
C HIS A 7 -20.34 -8.57 24.68
N PRO A 8 -20.04 -9.23 23.56
CA PRO A 8 -18.72 -9.10 22.94
C PRO A 8 -18.59 -7.69 22.37
N GLN A 9 -17.70 -6.89 22.93
CA GLN A 9 -17.32 -5.58 22.41
C GLN A 9 -16.39 -5.80 21.21
N TRP A 10 -16.91 -5.75 20.00
CA TRP A 10 -16.11 -5.73 18.79
C TRP A 10 -15.39 -4.39 18.69
N ARG A 11 -14.12 -4.39 19.01
CA ARG A 11 -13.27 -3.21 18.84
C ARG A 11 -12.89 -3.10 17.37
N VAL A 12 -13.57 -2.21 16.64
CA VAL A 12 -13.15 -1.83 15.28
C VAL A 12 -11.82 -1.08 15.40
N VAL A 13 -10.73 -1.76 15.12
CA VAL A 13 -9.42 -1.10 14.97
C VAL A 13 -9.43 -0.35 13.64
N ARG A 14 -9.71 0.94 13.69
CA ARG A 14 -9.52 1.82 12.54
C ARG A 14 -8.01 1.88 12.26
N ARG A 15 -7.58 1.32 11.15
CA ARG A 15 -6.22 1.56 10.66
C ARG A 15 -6.10 3.03 10.29
N ALA A 16 -5.13 3.68 10.89
CA ALA A 16 -4.78 5.04 10.49
C ALA A 16 -4.28 5.01 9.04
N ALA A 17 -4.79 5.93 8.23
CA ALA A 17 -4.21 6.18 6.92
C ALA A 17 -2.71 6.47 7.08
N GLY A 18 -1.90 5.97 6.17
CA GLY A 18 -0.47 6.26 6.15
C GLY A 18 -0.24 7.77 6.15
N ALA A 19 0.76 8.22 6.91
CA ALA A 19 1.09 9.64 6.96
C ALA A 19 1.42 10.15 5.55
N ALA A 20 0.89 11.32 5.19
CA ALA A 20 1.30 12.01 3.97
C ALA A 20 2.82 12.22 3.99
N GLY A 21 3.47 12.07 2.83
CA GLY A 21 4.90 12.34 2.71
C GLY A 21 5.23 13.76 3.18
N ALA A 22 6.40 13.94 3.76
CA ALA A 22 6.85 15.27 4.23
C ALA A 22 6.93 16.24 3.04
N THR A 23 6.53 17.48 3.26
CA THR A 23 6.71 18.57 2.29
C THR A 23 8.21 18.76 2.02
N GLY A 24 8.59 18.92 0.76
CA GLY A 24 9.97 19.19 0.37
C GLY A 24 10.49 20.49 1.04
N ALA A 25 11.78 20.52 1.32
CA ALA A 25 12.42 21.70 1.91
C ALA A 25 12.30 22.92 0.97
N THR A 26 12.14 24.11 1.54
CA THR A 26 12.17 25.37 0.77
C THR A 26 13.54 25.53 0.12
N GLY A 27 13.58 25.96 -1.13
CA GLY A 27 14.83 26.26 -1.84
C GLY A 27 15.64 27.34 -1.12
N ALA A 28 16.95 27.24 -1.21
CA ALA A 28 17.84 28.24 -0.63
C ALA A 28 17.62 29.62 -1.28
N THR A 29 17.73 30.69 -0.48
CA THR A 29 17.70 32.06 -1.01
C THR A 29 18.84 32.26 -2.00
N GLY A 30 18.58 32.91 -3.11
CA GLY A 30 19.61 33.26 -4.10
C GLY A 30 20.70 34.17 -3.47
N ALA A 31 21.93 33.97 -3.94
CA ALA A 31 23.04 34.84 -3.50
C ALA A 31 22.81 36.30 -3.87
N THR A 32 23.23 37.20 -3.01
CA THR A 32 23.22 38.64 -3.30
C THR A 32 24.09 38.92 -4.53
N GLY A 33 23.61 39.73 -5.46
CA GLY A 33 24.39 40.14 -6.63
C GLY A 33 25.70 40.80 -6.23
N ALA A 34 26.75 40.60 -6.99
CA ALA A 34 28.02 41.22 -6.76
C ALA A 34 27.93 42.76 -6.91
N THR A 35 28.63 43.49 -6.08
CA THR A 35 28.73 44.95 -6.20
C THR A 35 29.35 45.29 -7.56
N GLY A 36 28.76 46.23 -8.30
CA GLY A 36 29.29 46.66 -9.60
C GLY A 36 30.71 47.24 -9.45
N PRO A 37 31.55 47.11 -10.46
CA PRO A 37 32.90 47.68 -10.46
C PRO A 37 32.83 49.19 -10.28
N ALA A 38 33.82 49.78 -9.60
CA ALA A 38 33.95 51.20 -9.48
C ALA A 38 34.07 51.83 -10.89
N GLY A 39 33.41 53.00 -11.08
CA GLY A 39 33.52 53.71 -12.32
C GLY A 39 34.98 54.07 -12.66
N VAL A 40 35.32 54.00 -13.92
CA VAL A 40 36.66 54.38 -14.40
C VAL A 40 36.94 55.88 -14.07
N THR A 41 38.14 56.17 -13.61
CA THR A 41 38.57 57.55 -13.44
C THR A 41 38.48 58.33 -14.74
N GLY A 42 37.85 59.46 -14.74
CA GLY A 42 37.72 60.31 -15.92
C GLY A 42 39.10 60.65 -16.54
N ALA A 43 39.18 60.72 -17.88
CA ALA A 43 40.41 61.08 -18.56
C ALA A 43 40.91 62.47 -18.09
N THR A 44 42.22 62.55 -17.84
CA THR A 44 42.85 63.81 -17.54
C THR A 44 42.70 64.76 -18.74
N GLY A 45 42.13 65.92 -18.53
CA GLY A 45 41.99 66.91 -19.59
C GLY A 45 43.37 67.38 -20.10
N PRO A 46 43.45 67.86 -21.36
CA PRO A 46 44.69 68.37 -21.91
C PRO A 46 45.23 69.48 -21.05
N THR A 47 46.56 69.51 -20.84
CA THR A 47 47.28 70.47 -20.00
C THR A 47 47.07 71.84 -20.57
N GLY A 48 46.10 72.55 -20.10
CA GLY A 48 45.91 73.97 -20.33
C GLY A 48 46.55 74.72 -19.20
N VAL A 49 46.83 75.98 -19.39
CA VAL A 49 47.39 76.91 -18.38
C VAL A 49 46.67 76.67 -17.05
N ALA A 50 47.29 76.03 -16.08
CA ALA A 50 46.81 75.74 -14.75
C ALA A 50 45.28 75.53 -14.64
N GLY A 51 44.78 74.42 -15.30
CA GLY A 51 43.37 74.07 -15.22
C GLY A 51 42.98 73.43 -13.90
N ALA A 52 41.78 73.78 -13.41
CA ALA A 52 41.23 73.16 -12.22
C ALA A 52 41.21 71.62 -12.34
N THR A 53 41.52 70.92 -11.25
CA THR A 53 41.44 69.46 -11.15
C THR A 53 40.06 69.03 -11.54
N GLY A 54 39.96 68.09 -12.57
CA GLY A 54 38.68 67.59 -13.00
C GLY A 54 37.93 66.88 -11.86
N ALA A 55 36.62 67.06 -11.85
CA ALA A 55 35.77 66.40 -10.84
C ALA A 55 35.98 64.92 -10.88
N THR A 56 36.08 64.25 -9.73
CA THR A 56 36.13 62.83 -9.61
C THR A 56 34.86 62.24 -10.22
N GLY A 57 35.01 61.20 -11.09
CA GLY A 57 33.87 60.52 -11.67
C GLY A 57 32.91 60.01 -10.61
N ALA A 58 31.62 60.04 -10.91
CA ALA A 58 30.62 59.54 -10.01
C ALA A 58 30.83 58.02 -9.77
N THR A 59 30.67 57.59 -8.51
CA THR A 59 30.71 56.17 -8.14
C THR A 59 29.64 55.43 -8.93
N GLY A 60 29.97 54.27 -9.49
CA GLY A 60 29.00 53.43 -10.20
C GLY A 60 27.83 53.06 -9.29
N ALA A 61 26.67 52.91 -9.86
CA ALA A 61 25.47 52.47 -9.12
C ALA A 61 25.70 51.09 -8.50
N THR A 62 25.21 50.91 -7.29
CA THR A 62 25.22 49.58 -6.64
C THR A 62 24.41 48.61 -7.48
N GLY A 63 24.93 47.43 -7.70
CA GLY A 63 24.19 46.33 -8.40
C GLY A 63 22.88 46.02 -7.69
N ILE A 64 21.86 45.66 -8.46
CA ILE A 64 20.57 45.28 -7.90
C ILE A 64 20.72 43.98 -7.11
N THR A 65 19.96 43.82 -6.04
CA THR A 65 19.89 42.57 -5.28
C THR A 65 19.43 41.42 -6.20
N GLY A 66 20.12 40.30 -6.15
CA GLY A 66 19.72 39.12 -6.88
C GLY A 66 18.29 38.70 -6.53
N ALA A 67 17.59 38.10 -7.48
CA ALA A 67 16.26 37.60 -7.25
C ALA A 67 16.29 36.44 -6.23
N THR A 68 15.27 36.36 -5.40
CA THR A 68 15.09 35.22 -4.47
C THR A 68 14.98 33.94 -5.26
N GLY A 69 15.67 32.90 -4.82
CA GLY A 69 15.57 31.57 -5.41
C GLY A 69 14.12 31.04 -5.39
N ALA A 70 13.75 30.27 -6.39
CA ALA A 70 12.43 29.63 -6.41
C ALA A 70 12.29 28.65 -5.24
N THR A 71 11.07 28.55 -4.72
CA THR A 71 10.75 27.53 -3.71
C THR A 71 10.99 26.14 -4.29
N GLY A 72 11.61 25.26 -3.52
CA GLY A 72 11.82 23.87 -3.90
C GLY A 72 10.49 23.18 -4.22
N ALA A 73 10.51 22.23 -5.14
CA ALA A 73 9.35 21.41 -5.44
C ALA A 73 8.93 20.61 -4.18
N THR A 74 7.63 20.42 -4.03
CA THR A 74 7.10 19.51 -3.00
C THR A 74 7.65 18.10 -3.25
N GLY A 75 8.12 17.45 -2.20
CA GLY A 75 8.57 16.05 -2.29
C GLY A 75 7.46 15.13 -2.79
N PRO A 76 7.81 14.00 -3.39
CA PRO A 76 6.83 13.03 -3.81
C PRO A 76 6.04 12.52 -2.60
N THR A 77 4.76 12.26 -2.79
CA THR A 77 3.94 11.56 -1.80
C THR A 77 4.57 10.18 -1.54
N GLY A 78 4.73 9.81 -0.28
CA GLY A 78 5.22 8.48 0.08
C GLY A 78 4.34 7.38 -0.54
N PRO A 79 4.90 6.21 -0.80
CA PRO A 79 4.14 5.11 -1.38
C PRO A 79 2.96 4.74 -0.44
N ASN A 80 1.76 4.74 -0.98
CA ASN A 80 0.59 4.22 -0.27
C ASN A 80 0.54 2.69 -0.44
N ILE A 81 1.28 1.98 0.39
CA ILE A 81 1.38 0.52 0.33
C ILE A 81 0.07 -0.20 0.66
N THR A 82 -0.80 0.44 1.44
CA THR A 82 -2.12 -0.11 1.75
C THR A 82 -3.14 0.08 0.62
N ALA A 83 -2.77 0.82 -0.44
CA ALA A 83 -3.59 0.92 -1.65
C ALA A 83 -3.66 -0.42 -2.41
N THR A 84 -2.65 -1.29 -2.26
CA THR A 84 -2.68 -2.64 -2.82
C THR A 84 -3.39 -3.58 -1.85
N SER A 85 -4.65 -3.83 -2.11
CA SER A 85 -5.47 -4.72 -1.28
C SER A 85 -6.54 -5.43 -2.11
N ALA A 86 -6.95 -6.60 -1.63
CA ALA A 86 -8.08 -7.34 -2.18
C ALA A 86 -8.94 -7.87 -1.04
N PHE A 87 -10.24 -7.86 -1.28
CA PHE A 87 -11.22 -8.61 -0.51
C PHE A 87 -12.11 -9.36 -1.48
N ALA A 88 -12.41 -10.61 -1.18
CA ALA A 88 -13.35 -11.42 -1.94
C ALA A 88 -14.05 -12.42 -1.00
N ALA A 89 -15.29 -12.73 -1.29
CA ALA A 89 -16.11 -13.61 -0.46
C ALA A 89 -16.92 -14.61 -1.30
N ASN A 90 -17.49 -15.58 -0.61
CA ASN A 90 -18.58 -16.43 -1.11
C ASN A 90 -19.71 -16.36 -0.08
N THR A 91 -20.83 -15.80 -0.50
CA THR A 91 -22.02 -15.59 0.33
C THR A 91 -23.22 -16.39 -0.16
N SER A 92 -23.06 -17.08 -1.28
CA SER A 92 -24.16 -17.78 -1.99
C SER A 92 -24.42 -19.19 -1.47
N GLY A 93 -23.65 -19.70 -0.49
CA GLY A 93 -23.85 -21.05 0.04
C GLY A 93 -23.40 -22.15 -0.92
N THR A 94 -22.33 -21.93 -1.66
CA THR A 94 -21.78 -22.87 -2.64
C THR A 94 -21.46 -24.22 -1.99
N ALA A 95 -21.94 -25.29 -2.61
CA ALA A 95 -21.55 -26.66 -2.25
C ALA A 95 -20.23 -27.00 -2.95
N LEU A 96 -19.22 -27.36 -2.18
CA LEU A 96 -17.89 -27.74 -2.65
C LEU A 96 -17.66 -29.23 -2.46
N THR A 97 -17.30 -29.94 -3.52
CA THR A 97 -16.81 -31.31 -3.39
C THR A 97 -15.37 -31.26 -2.94
N VAL A 98 -15.12 -31.54 -1.67
CA VAL A 98 -13.76 -31.57 -1.11
C VAL A 98 -13.11 -32.89 -1.53
N LEU A 99 -11.97 -32.80 -2.20
CA LEU A 99 -11.17 -33.95 -2.64
C LEU A 99 -9.98 -34.15 -1.69
N VAL A 100 -9.42 -35.35 -1.66
CA VAL A 100 -8.22 -35.67 -0.85
C VAL A 100 -7.05 -34.73 -1.21
N GLY A 101 -6.87 -34.41 -2.49
CA GLY A 101 -5.86 -33.45 -2.96
C GLY A 101 -6.20 -31.99 -2.71
N GLY A 102 -7.42 -31.73 -2.27
CA GLY A 102 -7.95 -30.39 -2.01
C GLY A 102 -8.74 -29.80 -3.18
N THR A 103 -9.65 -28.90 -2.84
CA THR A 103 -10.52 -28.18 -3.78
C THR A 103 -10.40 -26.69 -3.51
N LEU A 104 -10.20 -25.90 -4.56
CA LEU A 104 -10.14 -24.45 -4.45
C LEU A 104 -11.53 -23.88 -4.11
N VAL A 105 -11.56 -22.89 -3.21
CA VAL A 105 -12.79 -22.22 -2.80
C VAL A 105 -13.02 -21.03 -3.73
N PRO A 106 -14.12 -20.99 -4.49
CA PRO A 106 -14.44 -19.84 -5.32
C PRO A 106 -14.98 -18.69 -4.45
N LEU A 107 -14.55 -17.47 -4.75
CA LEU A 107 -14.90 -16.24 -4.03
C LEU A 107 -15.47 -15.19 -5.00
N PRO A 108 -16.67 -15.43 -5.56
CA PRO A 108 -17.21 -14.56 -6.61
C PRO A 108 -17.85 -13.27 -6.09
N ASP A 109 -18.15 -13.20 -4.77
CA ASP A 109 -18.99 -12.16 -4.21
C ASP A 109 -18.18 -11.07 -3.52
N GLY A 110 -18.71 -9.84 -3.51
CA GLY A 110 -18.15 -8.73 -2.75
C GLY A 110 -16.70 -8.37 -3.09
N GLN A 111 -16.26 -8.66 -4.31
CA GLN A 111 -14.88 -8.44 -4.73
C GLN A 111 -14.54 -6.95 -4.74
N LEU A 112 -13.56 -6.56 -3.94
CA LEU A 112 -12.93 -5.25 -3.91
C LEU A 112 -11.44 -5.47 -4.16
N LEU A 113 -11.03 -5.28 -5.40
CA LEU A 113 -9.65 -5.53 -5.84
C LEU A 113 -9.01 -4.20 -6.22
N SER A 114 -7.83 -3.92 -5.68
CA SER A 114 -6.99 -2.85 -6.21
C SER A 114 -6.48 -3.24 -7.61
N PRO A 115 -6.09 -2.27 -8.46
CA PRO A 115 -5.58 -2.56 -9.82
C PRO A 115 -4.38 -3.51 -9.85
N ASP A 116 -3.67 -3.62 -8.72
CA ASP A 116 -2.46 -4.44 -8.55
C ASP A 116 -2.77 -5.90 -8.19
N ILE A 117 -4.04 -6.27 -8.05
CA ILE A 117 -4.45 -7.65 -7.76
C ILE A 117 -5.53 -8.05 -8.76
N THR A 118 -5.31 -9.15 -9.45
CA THR A 118 -6.27 -9.70 -10.41
C THR A 118 -6.77 -11.05 -9.93
N VAL A 119 -7.94 -11.46 -10.42
CA VAL A 119 -8.53 -12.77 -10.14
C VAL A 119 -8.85 -13.50 -11.43
N ASN A 120 -8.72 -14.82 -11.44
CA ASN A 120 -9.06 -15.65 -12.60
C ASN A 120 -10.59 -15.75 -12.81
N GLY A 121 -11.02 -16.21 -13.98
CA GLY A 121 -12.45 -16.35 -14.32
C GLY A 121 -13.24 -17.31 -13.42
N ALA A 122 -12.57 -18.22 -12.70
CA ALA A 122 -13.20 -19.11 -11.73
C ALA A 122 -13.31 -18.52 -10.32
N ASN A 123 -12.79 -17.30 -10.10
CA ASN A 123 -12.75 -16.60 -8.81
C ASN A 123 -12.03 -17.39 -7.71
N THR A 124 -10.99 -18.14 -8.06
CA THR A 124 -10.26 -19.04 -7.15
C THR A 124 -8.79 -18.69 -6.99
N VAL A 125 -8.20 -17.95 -7.95
CA VAL A 125 -6.77 -17.64 -7.98
C VAL A 125 -6.59 -16.15 -8.08
N PHE A 126 -5.95 -15.56 -7.10
CA PHE A 126 -5.62 -14.13 -7.02
C PHE A 126 -4.14 -13.95 -7.34
N THR A 127 -3.82 -13.06 -8.26
CA THR A 127 -2.44 -12.77 -8.68
C THR A 127 -2.07 -11.37 -8.23
N VAL A 128 -0.94 -11.23 -7.52
CA VAL A 128 -0.39 -9.93 -7.14
C VAL A 128 0.62 -9.46 -8.20
N THR A 129 0.57 -8.19 -8.60
CA THR A 129 1.48 -7.64 -9.62
C THR A 129 2.71 -6.95 -9.02
N ASN A 130 2.68 -6.64 -7.74
CA ASN A 130 3.77 -5.97 -7.04
C ASN A 130 4.41 -6.90 -6.02
N ALA A 131 5.75 -6.93 -5.99
CA ALA A 131 6.48 -7.60 -4.93
C ALA A 131 6.34 -6.82 -3.61
N GLY A 132 6.38 -7.53 -2.49
CA GLY A 132 6.31 -6.90 -1.19
C GLY A 132 5.93 -7.86 -0.06
N ARG A 133 5.76 -7.30 1.12
CA ARG A 133 5.26 -8.01 2.28
C ARG A 133 3.75 -7.89 2.35
N TYR A 134 3.07 -9.03 2.44
CA TYR A 134 1.62 -9.12 2.44
C TYR A 134 1.10 -9.73 3.74
N GLN A 135 0.00 -9.19 4.22
CA GLN A 135 -0.87 -9.80 5.21
C GLN A 135 -2.03 -10.46 4.46
N ILE A 136 -2.21 -11.74 4.69
CA ILE A 136 -3.30 -12.50 4.08
C ILE A 136 -4.08 -13.17 5.20
N SER A 137 -5.38 -12.92 5.22
CA SER A 137 -6.31 -13.56 6.15
C SER A 137 -7.44 -14.22 5.39
N TYR A 138 -7.92 -15.32 5.92
CA TYR A 138 -9.10 -15.99 5.38
C TYR A 138 -10.00 -16.53 6.48
N ASN A 139 -11.26 -16.72 6.15
CA ASN A 139 -12.19 -17.54 6.92
C ASN A 139 -13.01 -18.44 5.99
N VAL A 140 -13.43 -19.58 6.50
CA VAL A 140 -14.38 -20.49 5.86
C VAL A 140 -15.37 -20.97 6.91
N ASN A 141 -16.66 -20.80 6.61
CA ASN A 141 -17.78 -21.23 7.45
C ASN A 141 -18.64 -22.21 6.68
N THR A 142 -18.89 -23.37 7.24
CA THR A 142 -19.71 -24.42 6.63
C THR A 142 -20.98 -24.66 7.43
N THR A 143 -22.04 -25.12 6.76
CA THR A 143 -23.34 -25.41 7.39
C THR A 143 -23.29 -26.64 8.31
N ALA A 144 -22.28 -27.48 8.14
CA ALA A 144 -22.06 -28.67 8.96
C ALA A 144 -20.59 -28.78 9.36
N SER A 145 -20.34 -29.47 10.45
CA SER A 145 -18.98 -29.80 10.88
C SER A 145 -18.38 -30.88 9.97
N LEU A 146 -17.16 -30.65 9.52
CA LEU A 146 -16.46 -31.50 8.55
C LEU A 146 -15.12 -32.00 9.11
N ALA A 147 -14.70 -33.18 8.68
CA ALA A 147 -13.34 -33.67 8.88
C ALA A 147 -12.41 -33.14 7.76
N SER A 148 -12.44 -31.85 7.58
CA SER A 148 -11.68 -31.13 6.56
C SER A 148 -10.80 -30.07 7.20
N GLY A 149 -9.82 -29.60 6.46
CA GLY A 149 -8.96 -28.48 6.80
C GLY A 149 -8.99 -27.43 5.70
N THR A 150 -8.36 -26.31 5.99
CA THR A 150 -8.19 -25.20 5.04
C THR A 150 -6.74 -24.75 4.99
N ARG A 151 -6.31 -24.22 3.86
CA ARG A 151 -4.98 -23.64 3.70
C ARG A 151 -4.95 -22.67 2.54
N LEU A 152 -3.94 -21.82 2.52
CA LEU A 152 -3.58 -21.06 1.33
C LEU A 152 -2.62 -21.87 0.46
N LEU A 153 -2.77 -21.73 -0.84
CA LEU A 153 -1.76 -22.13 -1.80
C LEU A 153 -1.06 -20.88 -2.31
N ILE A 154 0.26 -20.89 -2.30
CA ILE A 154 1.09 -19.88 -2.94
C ILE A 154 1.73 -20.53 -4.17
N ASN A 155 1.47 -19.99 -5.34
CA ASN A 155 1.90 -20.56 -6.62
C ASN A 155 1.50 -22.05 -6.78
N GLY A 156 0.32 -22.40 -6.27
CA GLY A 156 -0.19 -23.77 -6.28
C GLY A 156 0.41 -24.69 -5.21
N ALA A 157 1.44 -24.26 -4.47
CA ALA A 157 2.04 -25.02 -3.38
C ALA A 157 1.39 -24.72 -2.03
N ALA A 158 1.16 -25.74 -1.22
CA ALA A 158 0.55 -25.58 0.11
C ALA A 158 1.45 -24.77 1.05
N ASN A 159 0.89 -23.72 1.65
CA ASN A 159 1.56 -22.94 2.67
C ASN A 159 1.25 -23.50 4.06
N THR A 160 2.26 -24.04 4.71
CA THR A 160 2.10 -24.72 6.02
C THR A 160 1.66 -23.76 7.12
N ALA A 161 2.15 -22.50 7.12
CA ALA A 161 1.81 -21.52 8.15
C ALA A 161 0.33 -21.09 8.09
N SER A 162 -0.32 -21.20 6.92
CA SER A 162 -1.73 -20.91 6.74
C SER A 162 -2.65 -22.11 6.94
N THR A 163 -2.10 -23.28 7.25
CA THR A 163 -2.86 -24.54 7.28
C THR A 163 -3.59 -24.67 8.61
N VAL A 164 -4.92 -24.82 8.53
CA VAL A 164 -5.75 -25.36 9.60
C VAL A 164 -5.94 -26.83 9.28
N ALA A 165 -5.31 -27.71 10.07
CA ALA A 165 -5.33 -29.14 9.82
C ALA A 165 -6.74 -29.73 9.93
N PRO A 166 -7.05 -30.80 9.18
CA PRO A 166 -8.31 -31.50 9.33
C PRO A 166 -8.50 -32.00 10.77
N ALA A 167 -9.61 -31.62 11.36
CA ALA A 167 -10.02 -32.11 12.67
C ALA A 167 -11.49 -32.53 12.59
N VAL A 168 -11.88 -33.48 13.41
CA VAL A 168 -13.28 -33.89 13.50
C VAL A 168 -14.11 -32.74 14.07
N SER A 169 -15.23 -32.45 13.41
CA SER A 169 -16.25 -31.51 13.89
C SER A 169 -15.87 -30.01 13.83
N LEU A 170 -15.17 -29.56 12.80
CA LEU A 170 -14.98 -28.14 12.55
C LEU A 170 -15.97 -27.64 11.49
N SER A 171 -16.60 -26.52 11.75
CA SER A 171 -17.46 -25.77 10.81
C SER A 171 -16.97 -24.34 10.57
N HIS A 172 -15.94 -23.93 11.30
CA HIS A 172 -15.30 -22.62 11.18
C HIS A 172 -13.79 -22.80 11.09
N PHE A 173 -13.20 -22.20 10.06
CA PHE A 173 -11.77 -22.23 9.78
C PHE A 173 -11.30 -20.79 9.54
N SER A 174 -10.26 -20.37 10.20
CA SER A 174 -9.66 -19.05 9.96
C SER A 174 -8.18 -19.07 10.22
N ASN A 175 -7.44 -18.29 9.46
CA ASN A 175 -6.02 -18.07 9.69
C ASN A 175 -5.60 -16.72 9.10
N GLU A 176 -4.50 -16.20 9.63
CA GLU A 176 -3.85 -14.99 9.15
C GLU A 176 -2.34 -15.22 9.12
N ILE A 177 -1.71 -14.86 8.01
CA ILE A 177 -0.27 -14.98 7.82
C ILE A 177 0.34 -13.71 7.24
N LEU A 178 1.62 -13.55 7.52
CA LEU A 178 2.49 -12.55 6.89
C LEU A 178 3.55 -13.27 6.06
N LEU A 179 3.68 -12.89 4.80
CA LEU A 179 4.69 -13.46 3.90
C LEU A 179 5.15 -12.45 2.86
N ASN A 180 6.30 -12.70 2.27
CA ASN A 180 6.77 -11.95 1.12
C ASN A 180 6.26 -12.63 -0.16
N LEU A 181 5.70 -11.84 -1.08
CA LEU A 181 5.31 -12.27 -2.41
C LEU A 181 6.12 -11.51 -3.45
N ASN A 182 6.43 -12.16 -4.55
CA ASN A 182 7.01 -11.55 -5.74
C ASN A 182 5.90 -11.11 -6.70
N ALA A 183 6.24 -10.22 -7.62
CA ALA A 183 5.34 -9.89 -8.72
C ALA A 183 5.00 -11.15 -9.53
N GLY A 184 3.71 -11.38 -9.77
CA GLY A 184 3.19 -12.56 -10.46
C GLY A 184 2.86 -13.74 -9.55
N ASP A 185 3.18 -13.68 -8.26
CA ASP A 185 2.80 -14.74 -7.34
C ASP A 185 1.28 -14.84 -7.20
N THR A 186 0.82 -16.08 -7.02
CA THR A 186 -0.61 -16.39 -6.90
C THR A 186 -0.98 -16.87 -5.51
N VAL A 187 -2.18 -16.49 -5.08
CA VAL A 187 -2.78 -16.88 -3.80
C VAL A 187 -4.12 -17.54 -4.07
N SER A 188 -4.36 -18.69 -3.48
CA SER A 188 -5.64 -19.41 -3.56
C SER A 188 -6.02 -19.96 -2.20
N LEU A 189 -7.31 -19.97 -1.90
CA LEU A 189 -7.86 -20.63 -0.72
C LEU A 189 -8.30 -22.04 -1.08
N GLN A 190 -7.88 -23.03 -0.32
CA GLN A 190 -8.17 -24.43 -0.57
C GLN A 190 -8.78 -25.10 0.67
N MET A 191 -9.82 -25.89 0.48
CA MET A 191 -10.28 -26.91 1.43
C MET A 191 -9.69 -28.26 1.05
N PHE A 192 -9.28 -29.06 2.03
CA PHE A 192 -8.71 -30.39 1.82
C PHE A 192 -9.07 -31.32 2.98
N GLY A 193 -8.86 -32.62 2.80
CA GLY A 193 -9.12 -33.62 3.84
C GLY A 193 -9.83 -34.84 3.30
N ILE A 194 -10.75 -35.40 4.07
CA ILE A 194 -11.54 -36.57 3.64
C ILE A 194 -12.53 -36.12 2.56
N ALA A 195 -12.67 -36.92 1.51
CA ALA A 195 -13.63 -36.68 0.44
C ALA A 195 -15.04 -36.48 1.01
N SER A 196 -15.60 -35.31 0.83
CA SER A 196 -16.88 -34.86 1.41
C SER A 196 -17.50 -33.73 0.59
N VAL A 197 -18.75 -33.40 0.88
CA VAL A 197 -19.37 -32.18 0.36
C VAL A 197 -19.43 -31.16 1.49
N ALA A 198 -18.72 -30.04 1.29
CA ALA A 198 -18.74 -28.89 2.16
C ALA A 198 -19.71 -27.86 1.59
N THR A 199 -20.80 -27.56 2.28
CA THR A 199 -21.68 -26.45 1.91
C THR A 199 -21.27 -25.21 2.70
N LEU A 200 -20.87 -24.15 2.00
CA LEU A 200 -20.55 -22.88 2.60
C LEU A 200 -21.82 -22.23 3.18
N LEU A 201 -21.66 -21.43 4.22
CA LEU A 201 -22.79 -20.81 4.91
C LEU A 201 -23.46 -19.76 3.99
N PRO A 202 -24.75 -19.89 3.65
CA PRO A 202 -25.44 -18.94 2.79
C PRO A 202 -25.84 -17.68 3.59
N GLY A 203 -26.01 -16.55 2.89
CA GLY A 203 -26.49 -15.30 3.48
C GLY A 203 -25.53 -14.61 4.44
N SER A 204 -24.30 -15.10 4.50
CA SER A 204 -23.19 -14.55 5.30
C SER A 204 -21.87 -14.87 4.59
N ALA A 205 -20.73 -14.47 5.17
CA ALA A 205 -19.45 -14.87 4.63
C ALA A 205 -19.21 -16.37 4.84
N GLY A 206 -19.70 -17.21 3.94
CA GLY A 206 -19.42 -18.64 3.91
C GLY A 206 -17.94 -18.92 3.66
N ALA A 207 -17.29 -18.07 2.88
CA ALA A 207 -15.83 -17.97 2.80
C ALA A 207 -15.44 -16.52 2.49
N ALA A 208 -14.28 -16.10 2.97
CA ALA A 208 -13.70 -14.81 2.60
C ALA A 208 -12.17 -14.88 2.61
N LEU A 209 -11.56 -14.06 1.76
CA LEU A 209 -10.11 -13.87 1.65
C LEU A 209 -9.83 -12.37 1.61
N SER A 210 -8.86 -11.95 2.40
CA SER A 210 -8.34 -10.58 2.38
C SER A 210 -6.83 -10.63 2.14
N ILE A 211 -6.35 -9.82 1.22
CA ILE A 211 -4.94 -9.68 0.87
C ILE A 211 -4.60 -8.19 1.00
N THR A 212 -3.60 -7.84 1.79
CA THR A 212 -3.17 -6.45 1.98
C THR A 212 -1.65 -6.37 1.92
N ARG A 213 -1.12 -5.52 1.05
CA ARG A 213 0.31 -5.22 0.98
C ARG A 213 0.70 -4.28 2.11
N LEU A 214 1.81 -4.58 2.80
CA LEU A 214 2.33 -3.82 3.93
C LEU A 214 3.60 -3.03 3.59
N SER A 215 4.38 -3.46 2.61
CA SER A 215 5.61 -2.79 2.16
C SER A 215 6.00 -3.23 0.74
#